data_a46969057d764088eea6e83cc8c6cc55
#
_entry.id   a46969057d764088eea6e83cc8c6cc55
#
_cell.length_a   1.000
_cell.length_b   1.000
_cell.length_c   1.000
_cell.angle_alpha   90.00
_cell.angle_beta   90.00
_cell.angle_gamma   90.00
#
_symmetry.space_group_name_H-M   'P 1'
#
loop_
_entity.id
_entity.type
_entity.pdbx_description
1 polymer ?
#
loop_
_entity_poly.entity_id
_entity_poly.type
_entity_poly.pdbx_seq_one_letter_code
_entity_poly.pdbx_strand_id
1 'polypeptide(L)'
;MSKYVIFTDSTSDLTTAECKQINIWPEMYMQQITCYGDDVPYDDVEAFYTRMDKGEYPPGELKTSSTGSEGFEKILDHIIAETDNTDIIVYASTSPYISSSTVDTGKTVLDDYREKYPDRKFIHINTRSVSGGQAVYMRYLAKYKGDNIEEYAQELSKHCVHLFTIHDMSYAANSGRFNIWKSMGMKIMSSLKILPWMYFPYEGQLTTNGQVYRGDKILHEWVDYFIENRADDANFVRVCYGGEAEKEHAEKLVRLLKKKADLEDDQIQLVHIGPIIASHTGSTVLAMFFKQKNDRS
;
A
#
# COMPACT_ATOMS: atom_id res chain seq x y z
N MET A 1 -18.85 9.81 -18.01
CA MET A 1 -18.44 8.71 -17.12
C MET A 1 -17.03 8.29 -17.50
N SER A 2 -16.27 7.67 -16.62
CA SER A 2 -14.91 7.22 -16.92
C SER A 2 -15.00 5.98 -17.81
N LYS A 3 -14.23 5.91 -18.90
CA LYS A 3 -14.09 4.72 -19.75
C LYS A 3 -13.57 3.49 -18.98
N TYR A 4 -12.94 3.72 -17.84
CA TYR A 4 -12.33 2.71 -17.00
C TYR A 4 -13.01 2.65 -15.64
N VAL A 5 -13.50 1.47 -15.27
CA VAL A 5 -13.99 1.15 -13.93
C VAL A 5 -12.87 0.44 -13.20
N ILE A 6 -12.19 1.16 -12.30
CA ILE A 6 -10.98 0.68 -11.65
C ILE A 6 -11.32 0.24 -10.23
N PHE A 7 -10.90 -0.95 -9.82
CA PHE A 7 -10.97 -1.43 -8.44
C PHE A 7 -9.65 -2.04 -7.99
N THR A 8 -9.50 -2.26 -6.69
CA THR A 8 -8.26 -2.75 -6.09
C THR A 8 -8.54 -3.71 -4.94
N ASP A 9 -7.51 -4.04 -4.17
CA ASP A 9 -7.56 -4.92 -3.01
C ASP A 9 -7.22 -4.19 -1.70
N SER A 10 -7.50 -4.83 -0.56
CA SER A 10 -7.36 -4.25 0.78
C SER A 10 -5.91 -3.96 1.20
N THR A 11 -4.90 -4.43 0.44
CA THR A 11 -3.50 -4.07 0.71
C THR A 11 -3.15 -2.64 0.31
N SER A 12 -4.06 -1.93 -0.37
CA SER A 12 -3.89 -0.52 -0.76
C SER A 12 -4.03 0.47 0.40
N ASP A 13 -4.53 0.01 1.55
CA ASP A 13 -4.86 0.88 2.70
C ASP A 13 -5.82 2.03 2.34
N LEU A 14 -6.61 1.86 1.28
CA LEU A 14 -7.70 2.77 0.93
C LEU A 14 -8.97 2.41 1.71
N THR A 15 -9.70 3.42 2.09
CA THR A 15 -11.07 3.26 2.60
C THR A 15 -12.08 3.37 1.46
N THR A 16 -13.29 2.85 1.67
CA THR A 16 -14.43 3.05 0.73
C THR A 16 -14.66 4.54 0.42
N ALA A 17 -14.50 5.41 1.42
CA ALA A 17 -14.66 6.86 1.24
C ALA A 17 -13.56 7.44 0.33
N GLU A 18 -12.32 7.03 0.52
CA GLU A 18 -11.19 7.46 -0.32
C GLU A 18 -11.33 6.93 -1.75
N CYS A 19 -11.79 5.69 -1.95
CA CYS A 19 -12.08 5.15 -3.29
C CYS A 19 -13.08 6.03 -4.04
N LYS A 20 -14.18 6.42 -3.38
CA LYS A 20 -15.17 7.34 -3.94
C LYS A 20 -14.57 8.73 -4.24
N GLN A 21 -13.74 9.26 -3.34
CA GLN A 21 -13.09 10.56 -3.51
C GLN A 21 -12.16 10.60 -4.73
N ILE A 22 -11.43 9.53 -5.00
CA ILE A 22 -10.53 9.43 -6.17
C ILE A 22 -11.21 8.87 -7.42
N ASN A 23 -12.51 8.58 -7.34
CA ASN A 23 -13.34 8.09 -8.45
C ASN A 23 -12.90 6.72 -8.98
N ILE A 24 -12.66 5.78 -8.07
CA ILE A 24 -12.53 4.35 -8.37
C ILE A 24 -13.69 3.58 -7.70
N TRP A 25 -13.86 2.33 -8.08
CA TRP A 25 -14.90 1.48 -7.50
C TRP A 25 -14.70 1.36 -5.98
N PRO A 26 -15.76 1.54 -5.17
CA PRO A 26 -15.63 1.68 -3.71
C PRO A 26 -15.45 0.35 -2.98
N GLU A 27 -15.73 -0.78 -3.64
CA GLU A 27 -15.54 -2.11 -3.07
C GLU A 27 -14.17 -2.64 -3.46
N MET A 28 -13.47 -3.19 -2.47
CA MET A 28 -12.14 -3.78 -2.65
C MET A 28 -12.19 -5.28 -2.37
N TYR A 29 -11.33 -6.02 -3.05
CA TYR A 29 -11.11 -7.41 -2.67
C TYR A 29 -10.46 -7.47 -1.29
N MET A 30 -11.22 -8.00 -0.31
CA MET A 30 -10.78 -8.05 1.08
C MET A 30 -9.96 -9.31 1.35
N GLN A 31 -8.87 -9.16 2.07
CA GLN A 31 -8.12 -10.27 2.64
C GLN A 31 -8.62 -10.57 4.06
N GLN A 32 -8.32 -11.76 4.55
CA GLN A 32 -8.65 -12.18 5.91
C GLN A 32 -7.44 -12.04 6.82
N ILE A 33 -7.65 -11.67 8.06
CA ILE A 33 -6.64 -11.73 9.13
C ILE A 33 -7.09 -12.75 10.15
N THR A 34 -6.17 -13.61 10.59
CA THR A 34 -6.39 -14.53 11.70
C THR A 34 -5.29 -14.37 12.75
N CYS A 35 -5.63 -14.66 14.01
CA CYS A 35 -4.68 -14.74 15.13
C CYS A 35 -4.97 -16.02 15.91
N TYR A 36 -3.98 -16.88 16.09
CA TYR A 36 -4.15 -18.23 16.64
C TYR A 36 -5.22 -19.08 15.94
N GLY A 37 -5.54 -18.75 14.68
CA GLY A 37 -6.56 -19.42 13.87
C GLY A 37 -7.96 -18.79 13.93
N ASP A 38 -8.20 -17.87 14.86
CA ASP A 38 -9.46 -17.14 14.97
C ASP A 38 -9.45 -15.89 14.08
N ASP A 39 -10.62 -15.55 13.52
CA ASP A 39 -10.79 -14.36 12.69
C ASP A 39 -10.58 -13.07 13.50
N VAL A 40 -9.84 -12.16 12.93
CA VAL A 40 -9.58 -10.84 13.51
C VAL A 40 -10.37 -9.80 12.72
N PRO A 41 -11.35 -9.12 13.32
CA PRO A 41 -12.03 -7.97 12.73
C PRO A 41 -11.04 -6.80 12.62
N TYR A 42 -11.04 -6.10 11.49
CA TYR A 42 -10.10 -5.00 11.22
C TYR A 42 -10.71 -3.81 10.47
N ASP A 43 -12.01 -3.72 10.43
CA ASP A 43 -12.78 -2.56 9.93
C ASP A 43 -12.60 -1.31 10.79
N ASP A 44 -12.35 -1.49 12.10
CA ASP A 44 -11.91 -0.44 13.03
C ASP A 44 -10.39 -0.50 13.20
N VAL A 45 -9.67 0.35 12.47
CA VAL A 45 -8.20 0.39 12.46
C VAL A 45 -7.63 0.82 13.83
N GLU A 46 -8.28 1.77 14.51
CA GLU A 46 -7.85 2.23 15.85
C GLU A 46 -7.98 1.11 16.89
N ALA A 47 -9.10 0.38 16.87
CA ALA A 47 -9.30 -0.78 17.75
C ALA A 47 -8.27 -1.88 17.46
N PHE A 48 -7.95 -2.12 16.18
CA PHE A 48 -6.93 -3.10 15.79
C PHE A 48 -5.56 -2.76 16.38
N TYR A 49 -5.09 -1.51 16.23
CA TYR A 49 -3.80 -1.09 16.78
C TYR A 49 -3.81 -1.07 18.31
N THR A 50 -4.89 -0.65 18.94
CA THR A 50 -5.05 -0.71 20.42
C THR A 50 -4.83 -2.13 20.95
N ARG A 51 -5.38 -3.14 20.28
CA ARG A 51 -5.20 -4.56 20.65
C ARG A 51 -3.78 -5.04 20.37
N MET A 52 -3.18 -4.63 19.24
CA MET A 52 -1.80 -4.94 18.91
C MET A 52 -0.83 -4.37 19.95
N ASP A 53 -0.99 -3.11 20.36
CA ASP A 53 -0.15 -2.44 21.34
C ASP A 53 -0.30 -3.04 22.75
N LYS A 54 -1.46 -3.63 23.06
CA LYS A 54 -1.66 -4.43 24.29
C LYS A 54 -1.05 -5.83 24.23
N GLY A 55 -0.47 -6.23 23.09
CA GLY A 55 0.11 -7.56 22.92
C GLY A 55 -0.90 -8.68 22.68
N GLU A 56 -2.16 -8.35 22.38
CA GLU A 56 -3.19 -9.35 22.06
C GLU A 56 -2.92 -10.04 20.72
N TYR A 57 -2.14 -9.41 19.84
CA TYR A 57 -1.72 -9.90 18.54
C TYR A 57 -0.20 -10.04 18.49
N PRO A 58 0.41 -11.09 19.05
CA PRO A 58 1.86 -11.22 19.13
C PRO A 58 2.49 -11.50 17.75
N PRO A 59 3.78 -11.12 17.57
CA PRO A 59 4.51 -11.38 16.34
C PRO A 59 4.51 -12.86 15.95
N GLY A 60 4.17 -13.13 14.69
CA GLY A 60 4.12 -14.49 14.14
C GLY A 60 2.77 -15.21 14.29
N GLU A 61 1.85 -14.72 15.11
CA GLU A 61 0.50 -15.29 15.26
C GLU A 61 -0.54 -14.65 14.34
N LEU A 62 -0.34 -13.38 13.95
CA LEU A 62 -1.13 -12.77 12.89
C LEU A 62 -0.78 -13.38 11.53
N LYS A 63 -1.79 -13.87 10.84
CA LYS A 63 -1.69 -14.40 9.48
C LYS A 63 -2.68 -13.69 8.57
N THR A 64 -2.28 -13.48 7.34
CA THR A 64 -3.16 -12.94 6.31
C THR A 64 -3.35 -13.96 5.19
N SER A 65 -4.55 -14.06 4.66
CA SER A 65 -4.88 -14.95 3.56
C SER A 65 -5.83 -14.32 2.57
N SER A 66 -5.80 -14.80 1.33
CA SER A 66 -6.82 -14.53 0.33
C SER A 66 -8.14 -15.18 0.75
N THR A 67 -9.25 -14.52 0.52
CA THR A 67 -10.62 -15.05 0.77
C THR A 67 -11.16 -15.92 -0.37
N GLY A 68 -10.35 -16.24 -1.38
CA GLY A 68 -10.74 -17.07 -2.53
C GLY A 68 -11.44 -16.29 -3.64
N SER A 69 -11.98 -17.00 -4.63
CA SER A 69 -12.59 -16.39 -5.83
C SER A 69 -13.89 -15.66 -5.54
N GLU A 70 -14.70 -16.16 -4.61
CA GLU A 70 -16.04 -15.64 -4.31
C GLU A 70 -16.06 -14.13 -4.02
N GLY A 71 -15.05 -13.63 -3.30
CA GLY A 71 -14.92 -12.20 -3.00
C GLY A 71 -14.71 -11.35 -4.25
N PHE A 72 -13.91 -11.84 -5.21
CA PHE A 72 -13.71 -11.18 -6.51
C PHE A 72 -14.96 -11.24 -7.38
N GLU A 73 -15.59 -12.41 -7.46
CA GLU A 73 -16.81 -12.64 -8.25
C GLU A 73 -17.92 -11.68 -7.81
N LYS A 74 -18.16 -11.53 -6.52
CA LYS A 74 -19.15 -10.57 -5.99
C LYS A 74 -18.89 -9.14 -6.45
N ILE A 75 -17.63 -8.69 -6.41
CA ILE A 75 -17.25 -7.33 -6.85
C ILE A 75 -17.49 -7.20 -8.36
N LEU A 76 -17.04 -8.16 -9.15
CA LEU A 76 -17.22 -8.12 -10.60
C LEU A 76 -18.68 -8.19 -11.03
N ASP A 77 -19.49 -9.04 -10.40
CA ASP A 77 -20.94 -9.12 -10.65
C ASP A 77 -21.62 -7.78 -10.34
N HIS A 78 -21.23 -7.11 -9.23
CA HIS A 78 -21.75 -5.79 -8.90
C HIS A 78 -21.31 -4.72 -9.90
N ILE A 79 -20.03 -4.68 -10.29
CA ILE A 79 -19.53 -3.77 -11.32
C ILE A 79 -20.30 -3.98 -12.64
N ILE A 80 -20.51 -5.22 -13.03
CA ILE A 80 -21.21 -5.55 -14.28
C ILE A 80 -22.67 -5.11 -14.25
N ALA A 81 -23.33 -5.24 -13.10
CA ALA A 81 -24.72 -4.82 -12.93
C ALA A 81 -24.91 -3.29 -12.98
N GLU A 82 -23.91 -2.52 -12.55
CA GLU A 82 -24.01 -1.08 -12.36
C GLU A 82 -23.31 -0.25 -13.47
N THR A 83 -22.66 -0.90 -14.44
CA THR A 83 -21.87 -0.23 -15.48
C THR A 83 -22.22 -0.66 -16.90
N ASP A 84 -21.95 0.18 -17.88
CA ASP A 84 -22.22 -0.09 -19.28
C ASP A 84 -21.27 -1.16 -19.86
N ASN A 85 -21.74 -1.96 -20.81
CA ASN A 85 -20.92 -2.99 -21.47
C ASN A 85 -19.71 -2.44 -22.21
N THR A 86 -19.71 -1.15 -22.54
CA THR A 86 -18.57 -0.44 -23.17
C THR A 86 -17.50 -0.01 -22.19
N ASP A 87 -17.80 -0.05 -20.88
CA ASP A 87 -16.81 0.30 -19.85
C ASP A 87 -15.78 -0.83 -19.69
N ILE A 88 -14.53 -0.46 -19.56
CA ILE A 88 -13.42 -1.37 -19.35
C ILE A 88 -13.21 -1.57 -17.85
N ILE A 89 -13.29 -2.80 -17.38
CA ILE A 89 -13.08 -3.16 -15.98
C ILE A 89 -11.60 -3.40 -15.74
N VAL A 90 -11.03 -2.71 -14.75
CA VAL A 90 -9.60 -2.73 -14.43
C VAL A 90 -9.39 -3.14 -13.00
N TYR A 91 -8.78 -4.30 -12.78
CA TYR A 91 -8.26 -4.70 -11.47
C TYR A 91 -6.80 -4.26 -11.33
N ALA A 92 -6.52 -3.34 -10.42
CA ALA A 92 -5.18 -2.88 -10.09
C ALA A 92 -4.72 -3.52 -8.77
N SER A 93 -3.94 -4.59 -8.87
CA SER A 93 -3.52 -5.43 -7.77
C SER A 93 -2.27 -4.93 -7.05
N THR A 94 -2.08 -5.40 -5.81
CA THR A 94 -0.81 -5.34 -5.10
C THR A 94 0.34 -6.02 -5.87
N SER A 95 1.59 -5.81 -5.41
CA SER A 95 2.75 -6.56 -5.91
C SER A 95 2.62 -8.06 -5.59
N PRO A 96 2.91 -8.97 -6.55
CA PRO A 96 2.89 -10.42 -6.30
C PRO A 96 3.94 -10.86 -5.25
N TYR A 97 4.99 -10.08 -5.02
CA TYR A 97 5.94 -10.31 -3.92
C TYR A 97 5.33 -10.07 -2.53
N ILE A 98 4.23 -9.31 -2.48
CA ILE A 98 3.48 -9.08 -1.24
C ILE A 98 2.40 -10.14 -1.06
N SER A 99 1.60 -10.41 -2.09
CA SER A 99 0.55 -11.42 -2.05
C SER A 99 0.34 -12.06 -3.42
N SER A 100 1.10 -13.13 -3.71
CA SER A 100 0.90 -13.89 -4.95
C SER A 100 -0.50 -14.49 -5.02
N SER A 101 -1.01 -15.02 -3.89
CA SER A 101 -2.35 -15.61 -3.85
C SER A 101 -3.46 -14.63 -4.23
N THR A 102 -3.40 -13.37 -3.75
CA THR A 102 -4.37 -12.33 -4.13
C THR A 102 -4.29 -12.02 -5.62
N VAL A 103 -3.08 -11.86 -6.14
CA VAL A 103 -2.85 -11.55 -7.56
C VAL A 103 -3.30 -12.69 -8.46
N ASP A 104 -2.96 -13.94 -8.12
CA ASP A 104 -3.29 -15.11 -8.92
C ASP A 104 -4.79 -15.40 -8.89
N THR A 105 -5.44 -15.27 -7.71
CA THR A 105 -6.91 -15.39 -7.62
C THR A 105 -7.61 -14.36 -8.52
N GLY A 106 -7.18 -13.08 -8.43
CA GLY A 106 -7.78 -12.03 -9.25
C GLY A 106 -7.60 -12.26 -10.75
N LYS A 107 -6.42 -12.75 -11.20
CA LYS A 107 -6.19 -13.10 -12.61
C LYS A 107 -7.09 -14.23 -13.07
N THR A 108 -7.18 -15.32 -12.29
CA THR A 108 -8.01 -16.47 -12.62
C THR A 108 -9.47 -16.05 -12.79
N VAL A 109 -10.01 -15.30 -11.82
CA VAL A 109 -11.40 -14.83 -11.91
C VAL A 109 -11.62 -13.90 -13.12
N LEU A 110 -10.66 -13.01 -13.41
CA LEU A 110 -10.75 -12.16 -14.61
C LEU A 110 -10.74 -12.98 -15.91
N ASP A 111 -9.98 -14.08 -15.96
CA ASP A 111 -9.96 -14.96 -17.13
C ASP A 111 -11.30 -15.68 -17.31
N ASP A 112 -11.90 -16.19 -16.24
CA ASP A 112 -13.25 -16.78 -16.23
C ASP A 112 -14.31 -15.76 -16.70
N TYR A 113 -14.18 -14.51 -16.27
CA TYR A 113 -15.11 -13.44 -16.66
C TYR A 113 -14.92 -12.97 -18.11
N ARG A 114 -13.71 -13.04 -18.67
CA ARG A 114 -13.49 -12.82 -20.12
C ARG A 114 -14.20 -13.85 -20.97
N GLU A 115 -14.22 -15.12 -20.53
CA GLU A 115 -14.97 -16.18 -21.21
C GLU A 115 -16.48 -15.99 -21.06
N LYS A 116 -16.95 -15.62 -19.86
CA LYS A 116 -18.38 -15.41 -19.55
C LYS A 116 -18.97 -14.16 -20.26
N TYR A 117 -18.15 -13.11 -20.45
CA TYR A 117 -18.56 -11.82 -21.03
C TYR A 117 -17.61 -11.40 -22.16
N PRO A 118 -17.65 -12.09 -23.33
CA PRO A 118 -16.68 -11.89 -24.41
C PRO A 118 -16.72 -10.50 -25.05
N ASP A 119 -17.83 -9.79 -24.94
CA ASP A 119 -18.00 -8.43 -25.45
C ASP A 119 -17.49 -7.34 -24.48
N ARG A 120 -17.00 -7.72 -23.30
CA ARG A 120 -16.51 -6.81 -22.28
C ARG A 120 -15.02 -6.93 -22.05
N LYS A 121 -14.32 -5.78 -21.93
CA LYS A 121 -12.88 -5.78 -21.70
C LYS A 121 -12.55 -5.79 -20.21
N PHE A 122 -11.71 -6.74 -19.80
CA PHE A 122 -11.16 -6.87 -18.46
C PHE A 122 -9.64 -6.75 -18.51
N ILE A 123 -9.07 -5.89 -17.67
CA ILE A 123 -7.63 -5.63 -17.59
C ILE A 123 -7.14 -5.92 -16.18
N HIS A 124 -6.01 -6.61 -16.09
CA HIS A 124 -5.26 -6.73 -14.84
C HIS A 124 -4.01 -5.85 -14.90
N ILE A 125 -3.82 -5.00 -13.89
CA ILE A 125 -2.64 -4.16 -13.70
C ILE A 125 -1.94 -4.58 -12.41
N ASN A 126 -0.66 -4.95 -12.51
CA ASN A 126 0.20 -5.10 -11.35
C ASN A 126 0.77 -3.71 -11.00
N THR A 127 0.35 -3.14 -9.88
CA THR A 127 0.84 -1.82 -9.44
C THR A 127 2.30 -1.85 -9.02
N ARG A 128 2.88 -3.02 -8.78
CA ARG A 128 4.23 -3.22 -8.19
C ARG A 128 4.39 -2.46 -6.88
N SER A 129 3.30 -2.32 -6.14
CA SER A 129 3.17 -1.44 -5.00
C SER A 129 2.36 -2.12 -3.89
N VAL A 130 2.29 -1.49 -2.73
CA VAL A 130 1.55 -1.95 -1.56
C VAL A 130 1.25 -0.75 -0.65
N SER A 131 0.27 -0.89 0.25
CA SER A 131 -0.05 0.12 1.27
C SER A 131 -0.32 1.51 0.67
N GLY A 132 0.06 2.55 1.35
CA GLY A 132 -0.07 3.93 0.87
C GLY A 132 0.56 4.19 -0.50
N GLY A 133 1.55 3.39 -0.93
CA GLY A 133 2.11 3.49 -2.27
C GLY A 133 1.15 3.00 -3.35
N GLN A 134 0.40 1.93 -3.08
CA GLN A 134 -0.69 1.49 -3.95
C GLN A 134 -1.82 2.53 -3.96
N ALA A 135 -2.15 3.14 -2.82
CA ALA A 135 -3.12 4.24 -2.76
C ALA A 135 -2.70 5.46 -3.60
N VAL A 136 -1.43 5.87 -3.52
CA VAL A 136 -0.87 6.94 -4.36
C VAL A 136 -0.96 6.57 -5.84
N TYR A 137 -0.58 5.34 -6.18
CA TYR A 137 -0.70 4.82 -7.54
C TYR A 137 -2.14 4.91 -8.06
N MET A 138 -3.12 4.43 -7.27
CA MET A 138 -4.55 4.46 -7.61
C MET A 138 -5.06 5.88 -7.86
N ARG A 139 -4.60 6.85 -7.07
CA ARG A 139 -4.95 8.27 -7.23
C ARG A 139 -4.51 8.85 -8.58
N TYR A 140 -3.35 8.45 -9.09
CA TYR A 140 -2.89 8.88 -10.41
C TYR A 140 -3.54 8.06 -11.53
N LEU A 141 -3.68 6.74 -11.37
CA LEU A 141 -4.31 5.86 -12.36
C LEU A 141 -5.76 6.29 -12.63
N ALA A 142 -6.52 6.65 -11.61
CA ALA A 142 -7.91 7.10 -11.72
C ALA A 142 -8.09 8.40 -12.54
N LYS A 143 -7.04 9.22 -12.65
CA LYS A 143 -7.05 10.47 -13.43
C LYS A 143 -6.81 10.24 -14.93
N TYR A 144 -6.38 9.05 -15.32
CA TYR A 144 -6.09 8.75 -16.71
C TYR A 144 -7.35 8.74 -17.58
N LYS A 145 -7.30 9.41 -18.72
CA LYS A 145 -8.41 9.55 -19.67
C LYS A 145 -8.04 9.15 -21.11
N GLY A 146 -6.79 8.69 -21.31
CA GLY A 146 -6.32 8.21 -22.61
C GLY A 146 -6.88 6.84 -23.00
N ASP A 147 -6.41 6.30 -24.12
CA ASP A 147 -6.91 5.04 -24.69
C ASP A 147 -6.14 3.79 -24.27
N ASN A 148 -4.91 3.94 -23.76
CA ASN A 148 -4.05 2.84 -23.34
C ASN A 148 -3.68 2.93 -21.87
N ILE A 149 -4.58 2.46 -21.01
CA ILE A 149 -4.36 2.47 -19.55
C ILE A 149 -3.23 1.52 -19.13
N GLU A 150 -2.97 0.44 -19.88
CA GLU A 150 -1.94 -0.55 -19.54
C GLU A 150 -0.54 0.05 -19.69
N GLU A 151 -0.28 0.79 -20.79
CA GLU A 151 0.98 1.50 -20.98
C GLU A 151 1.19 2.60 -19.94
N TYR A 152 0.16 3.42 -19.71
CA TYR A 152 0.21 4.44 -18.66
C TYR A 152 0.47 3.84 -17.28
N ALA A 153 -0.20 2.74 -16.94
CA ALA A 153 -0.03 2.04 -15.67
C ALA A 153 1.38 1.48 -15.50
N GLN A 154 1.96 0.92 -16.56
CA GLN A 154 3.33 0.44 -16.55
C GLN A 154 4.33 1.59 -16.31
N GLU A 155 4.16 2.71 -16.97
CA GLU A 155 4.99 3.89 -16.76
C GLU A 155 4.82 4.45 -15.34
N LEU A 156 3.57 4.63 -14.90
CA LEU A 156 3.27 5.11 -13.56
C LEU A 156 3.92 4.24 -12.45
N SER A 157 3.99 2.92 -12.65
CA SER A 157 4.59 2.02 -11.66
C SER A 157 6.09 2.26 -11.43
N LYS A 158 6.79 2.90 -12.37
CA LYS A 158 8.20 3.26 -12.21
C LYS A 158 8.39 4.47 -11.28
N HIS A 159 7.35 5.25 -11.06
CA HIS A 159 7.44 6.56 -10.41
C HIS A 159 6.84 6.62 -9.00
N CYS A 160 6.07 5.61 -8.55
CA CYS A 160 5.49 5.62 -7.21
C CYS A 160 6.50 5.17 -6.15
N VAL A 161 6.95 6.09 -5.31
CA VAL A 161 7.97 5.86 -4.26
C VAL A 161 7.34 5.35 -2.98
N HIS A 162 8.09 4.48 -2.30
CA HIS A 162 7.77 3.93 -0.99
C HIS A 162 8.98 4.09 -0.10
N LEU A 163 8.92 4.99 0.85
CA LEU A 163 9.93 5.13 1.91
C LEU A 163 9.30 4.67 3.21
N PHE A 164 9.97 3.79 3.93
CA PHE A 164 9.46 3.36 5.22
C PHE A 164 10.57 2.90 6.16
N THR A 165 10.24 2.86 7.43
CA THR A 165 11.07 2.34 8.51
C THR A 165 10.20 1.62 9.53
N ILE A 166 10.79 0.72 10.29
CA ILE A 166 10.12 -0.02 11.36
C ILE A 166 11.05 0.00 12.57
N HIS A 167 10.53 0.44 13.73
CA HIS A 167 11.31 0.48 14.96
C HIS A 167 11.44 -0.90 15.62
N ASP A 168 10.35 -1.66 15.68
CA ASP A 168 10.33 -3.04 16.17
C ASP A 168 10.13 -4.02 15.01
N MET A 169 11.20 -4.71 14.69
CA MET A 169 11.25 -5.65 13.57
C MET A 169 10.64 -7.03 13.87
N SER A 170 10.09 -7.26 15.06
CA SER A 170 9.62 -8.59 15.49
C SER A 170 8.53 -9.16 14.58
N TYR A 171 7.57 -8.33 14.16
CA TYR A 171 6.53 -8.75 13.21
C TYR A 171 7.11 -9.03 11.83
N ALA A 172 7.93 -8.15 11.31
CA ALA A 172 8.57 -8.31 10.01
C ALA A 172 9.42 -9.57 9.94
N ALA A 173 10.20 -9.86 10.98
CA ALA A 173 11.04 -11.04 11.09
C ALA A 173 10.25 -12.35 11.08
N ASN A 174 9.05 -12.36 11.65
CA ASN A 174 8.17 -13.52 11.75
C ASN A 174 7.18 -13.66 10.58
N SER A 175 7.08 -12.63 9.70
CA SER A 175 6.14 -12.63 8.57
C SER A 175 6.51 -13.59 7.44
N GLY A 176 7.76 -14.08 7.39
CA GLY A 176 8.31 -14.90 6.30
C GLY A 176 8.53 -14.13 4.98
N ARG A 177 8.14 -12.85 4.91
CA ARG A 177 8.20 -12.03 3.69
C ARG A 177 9.45 -11.17 3.58
N PHE A 178 10.23 -11.06 4.66
CA PHE A 178 11.41 -10.21 4.76
C PHE A 178 12.70 -11.06 4.91
N ASN A 179 13.12 -11.73 3.85
CA ASN A 179 14.34 -12.54 3.88
C ASN A 179 15.64 -11.73 4.07
N ILE A 180 15.59 -10.41 3.84
CA ILE A 180 16.74 -9.49 3.93
C ILE A 180 17.28 -9.39 5.36
N TRP A 181 16.48 -9.69 6.35
CA TRP A 181 16.74 -9.41 7.77
C TRP A 181 17.68 -10.40 8.44
N LYS A 182 17.82 -11.62 7.92
CA LYS A 182 18.73 -12.60 8.48
C LYS A 182 20.20 -12.18 8.43
N SER A 183 20.55 -11.26 7.52
CA SER A 183 21.92 -10.77 7.31
C SER A 183 22.28 -9.48 8.07
N MET A 184 21.32 -8.73 8.64
CA MET A 184 21.56 -7.39 9.18
C MET A 184 21.70 -7.28 10.71
N GLY A 185 21.76 -8.36 11.47
CA GLY A 185 21.97 -8.29 12.92
C GLY A 185 20.88 -7.57 13.69
N MET A 186 19.62 -7.86 13.44
CA MET A 186 18.41 -7.15 13.90
C MET A 186 18.31 -6.81 15.39
N LYS A 187 18.81 -7.69 16.27
CA LYS A 187 18.78 -7.47 17.73
C LYS A 187 19.62 -6.26 18.18
N ILE A 188 20.62 -5.86 17.37
CA ILE A 188 21.49 -4.73 17.69
C ILE A 188 20.85 -3.41 17.27
N MET A 189 20.04 -3.41 16.21
CA MET A 189 19.44 -2.18 15.68
C MET A 189 18.34 -1.62 16.59
N SER A 190 17.46 -2.45 17.13
CA SER A 190 16.38 -2.03 18.03
C SER A 190 16.91 -1.44 19.34
N SER A 191 17.98 -2.02 19.92
CA SER A 191 18.59 -1.52 21.18
C SER A 191 19.31 -0.18 21.01
N LEU A 192 19.76 0.18 19.81
CA LEU A 192 20.49 1.40 19.50
C LEU A 192 19.63 2.55 18.94
N LYS A 193 18.30 2.36 18.85
CA LYS A 193 17.38 3.30 18.18
C LYS A 193 17.82 3.67 16.75
N ILE A 194 18.33 2.67 16.03
CA ILE A 194 18.79 2.81 14.66
C ILE A 194 17.67 2.37 13.73
N LEU A 195 17.30 3.24 12.80
CA LEU A 195 16.19 3.07 11.86
C LEU A 195 16.75 2.76 10.47
N PRO A 196 16.39 1.63 9.86
CA PRO A 196 16.77 1.35 8.48
C PRO A 196 15.92 2.18 7.51
N TRP A 197 16.54 2.68 6.47
CA TRP A 197 15.81 3.20 5.32
C TRP A 197 15.44 2.04 4.40
N MET A 198 14.15 1.77 4.31
CA MET A 198 13.56 0.72 3.48
C MET A 198 12.77 1.30 2.33
N TYR A 199 12.72 0.60 1.20
CA TYR A 199 11.99 1.03 0.02
C TYR A 199 11.54 -0.17 -0.84
N PHE A 200 10.63 0.10 -1.79
CA PHE A 200 10.25 -0.84 -2.83
C PHE A 200 10.83 -0.38 -4.16
N PRO A 201 11.78 -1.12 -4.75
CA PRO A 201 12.24 -0.86 -6.11
C PRO A 201 11.17 -1.23 -7.15
N TYR A 202 11.46 -0.96 -8.41
CA TYR A 202 10.52 -1.26 -9.50
C TYR A 202 10.09 -2.72 -9.57
N GLU A 203 10.96 -3.66 -9.22
CA GLU A 203 10.63 -5.09 -9.15
C GLU A 203 9.50 -5.39 -8.15
N GLY A 204 9.23 -4.48 -7.21
CA GLY A 204 8.16 -4.61 -6.23
C GLY A 204 8.47 -5.54 -5.07
N GLN A 205 9.76 -5.83 -4.83
CA GLN A 205 10.24 -6.58 -3.67
C GLN A 205 10.86 -5.63 -2.65
N LEU A 206 10.46 -5.78 -1.39
CA LEU A 206 11.01 -4.98 -0.30
C LEU A 206 12.51 -5.09 -0.17
N THR A 207 13.21 -3.97 -0.09
CA THR A 207 14.66 -3.89 0.08
C THR A 207 15.09 -2.73 1.01
N THR A 208 16.38 -2.59 1.23
CA THR A 208 17.00 -1.49 1.96
C THR A 208 18.15 -0.90 1.15
N ASN A 209 18.34 0.42 1.24
CA ASN A 209 19.50 1.07 0.63
C ASN A 209 20.80 0.93 1.44
N GLY A 210 20.78 0.13 2.54
CA GLY A 210 21.92 -0.08 3.42
C GLY A 210 22.18 1.08 4.40
N GLN A 211 21.43 2.17 4.30
CA GLN A 211 21.56 3.31 5.21
C GLN A 211 20.72 3.10 6.47
N VAL A 212 21.26 3.60 7.58
CA VAL A 212 20.62 3.57 8.89
C VAL A 212 20.74 4.92 9.55
N TYR A 213 19.71 5.33 10.27
CA TYR A 213 19.65 6.64 10.90
C TYR A 213 19.30 6.55 12.38
N ARG A 214 19.69 7.52 13.17
CA ARG A 214 19.30 7.61 14.58
C ARG A 214 18.17 8.62 14.74
N GLY A 215 17.11 8.18 15.41
CA GLY A 215 15.96 9.01 15.76
C GLY A 215 15.40 9.75 14.54
N ASP A 216 15.05 11.01 14.73
CA ASP A 216 14.38 11.83 13.72
C ASP A 216 15.22 12.21 12.50
N LYS A 217 16.50 11.85 12.48
CA LYS A 217 17.33 12.17 11.31
C LYS A 217 16.76 11.60 10.02
N ILE A 218 16.16 10.41 10.08
CA ILE A 218 15.53 9.77 8.92
C ILE A 218 14.40 10.63 8.34
N LEU A 219 13.63 11.34 9.16
CA LEU A 219 12.54 12.20 8.70
C LEU A 219 13.06 13.37 7.87
N HIS A 220 14.19 13.95 8.27
CA HIS A 220 14.83 15.04 7.52
C HIS A 220 15.35 14.53 6.18
N GLU A 221 16.00 13.37 6.15
CA GLU A 221 16.51 12.75 4.93
C GLU A 221 15.37 12.40 3.95
N TRP A 222 14.23 11.93 4.46
CA TRP A 222 13.05 11.65 3.62
C TRP A 222 12.46 12.92 3.01
N VAL A 223 12.40 14.01 3.77
CA VAL A 223 11.90 15.29 3.25
C VAL A 223 12.88 15.86 2.22
N ASP A 224 14.18 15.79 2.47
CA ASP A 224 15.19 16.26 1.52
C ASP A 224 15.15 15.41 0.23
N TYR A 225 15.02 14.07 0.36
CA TYR A 225 14.81 13.17 -0.79
C TYR A 225 13.53 13.51 -1.58
N PHE A 226 12.43 13.80 -0.88
CA PHE A 226 11.19 14.22 -1.52
C PHE A 226 11.37 15.50 -2.33
N ILE A 227 12.00 16.53 -1.75
CA ILE A 227 12.24 17.82 -2.42
C ILE A 227 13.07 17.63 -3.70
N GLU A 228 14.10 16.81 -3.62
CA GLU A 228 15.00 16.54 -4.74
C GLU A 228 14.35 15.69 -5.85
N ASN A 229 13.45 14.79 -5.50
CA ASN A 229 12.99 13.73 -6.41
C ASN A 229 11.51 13.81 -6.80
N ARG A 230 10.65 14.60 -6.13
CA ARG A 230 9.24 14.71 -6.49
C ARG A 230 9.05 15.09 -7.95
N ALA A 231 8.08 14.48 -8.62
CA ALA A 231 7.69 14.86 -9.97
C ALA A 231 7.02 16.25 -9.97
N ASP A 232 7.10 16.98 -11.08
CA ASP A 232 6.53 18.34 -11.18
C ASP A 232 5.01 18.35 -10.99
N ASP A 233 4.32 17.28 -11.38
CA ASP A 233 2.89 17.06 -11.17
C ASP A 233 2.54 16.37 -9.83
N ALA A 234 3.55 16.08 -8.99
CA ALA A 234 3.37 15.45 -7.69
C ALA A 234 2.99 16.48 -6.62
N ASN A 235 1.71 16.72 -6.50
CA ASN A 235 1.12 17.60 -5.50
C ASN A 235 0.44 16.83 -4.36
N PHE A 236 0.87 15.60 -4.08
CA PHE A 236 0.26 14.75 -3.07
C PHE A 236 1.29 13.82 -2.44
N VAL A 237 1.30 13.81 -1.11
CA VAL A 237 2.11 12.91 -0.27
C VAL A 237 1.19 12.18 0.69
N ARG A 238 1.35 10.86 0.79
CA ARG A 238 0.67 10.06 1.81
C ARG A 238 1.69 9.66 2.87
N VAL A 239 1.48 10.12 4.10
CA VAL A 239 2.24 9.72 5.29
C VAL A 239 1.40 8.71 6.04
N CYS A 240 1.96 7.53 6.27
CA CYS A 240 1.27 6.45 6.96
C CYS A 240 2.05 6.05 8.21
N TYR A 241 1.35 5.75 9.29
CA TYR A 241 1.95 5.30 10.54
C TYR A 241 1.20 4.10 11.11
N GLY A 242 1.84 3.38 12.01
CA GLY A 242 1.26 2.26 12.72
C GLY A 242 0.41 2.67 13.92
N GLY A 243 0.79 2.19 15.12
CA GLY A 243 0.11 2.51 16.38
C GLY A 243 0.41 3.91 16.91
N GLU A 244 -0.14 4.21 18.09
CA GLU A 244 -0.05 5.55 18.70
C GLU A 244 1.40 6.01 18.95
N ALA A 245 2.32 5.06 19.22
CA ALA A 245 3.74 5.37 19.44
C ALA A 245 4.41 6.04 18.23
N GLU A 246 3.93 5.79 16.99
CA GLU A 246 4.49 6.37 15.77
C GLU A 246 3.81 7.66 15.31
N LYS A 247 2.67 7.99 15.90
CA LYS A 247 1.89 9.18 15.52
C LYS A 247 2.68 10.47 15.64
N GLU A 248 3.43 10.64 16.74
CA GLU A 248 4.25 11.83 16.94
C GLU A 248 5.33 11.99 15.84
N HIS A 249 5.98 10.89 15.44
CA HIS A 249 6.95 10.90 14.34
C HIS A 249 6.28 11.24 13.00
N ALA A 250 5.10 10.69 12.75
CA ALA A 250 4.32 10.97 11.53
C ALA A 250 3.88 12.44 11.47
N GLU A 251 3.36 12.98 12.56
CA GLU A 251 3.03 14.41 12.65
C GLU A 251 4.25 15.32 12.49
N LYS A 252 5.40 14.92 13.02
CA LYS A 252 6.66 15.63 12.84
C LYS A 252 7.08 15.62 11.36
N LEU A 253 6.94 14.48 10.68
CA LEU A 253 7.21 14.37 9.24
C LEU A 253 6.30 15.32 8.45
N VAL A 254 5.01 15.37 8.76
CA VAL A 254 4.05 16.30 8.15
C VAL A 254 4.47 17.75 8.36
N ARG A 255 4.85 18.13 9.59
CA ARG A 255 5.34 19.48 9.88
C ARG A 255 6.61 19.84 9.09
N LEU A 256 7.51 18.88 8.91
CA LEU A 256 8.72 19.07 8.10
C LEU A 256 8.41 19.22 6.61
N LEU A 257 7.48 18.43 6.06
CA LEU A 257 7.02 18.54 4.68
C LEU A 257 6.41 19.92 4.41
N LYS A 258 5.52 20.40 5.27
CA LYS A 258 4.93 21.76 5.15
C LYS A 258 6.01 22.84 5.19
N LYS A 259 6.94 22.75 6.15
CA LYS A 259 7.96 23.78 6.37
C LYS A 259 9.04 23.83 5.28
N LYS A 260 9.50 22.66 4.79
CA LYS A 260 10.67 22.58 3.90
C LYS A 260 10.26 22.42 2.43
N ALA A 261 9.14 21.74 2.16
CA ALA A 261 8.69 21.43 0.80
C ALA A 261 7.51 22.30 0.35
N ASP A 262 7.06 23.23 1.20
CA ASP A 262 5.97 24.19 0.94
C ASP A 262 4.68 23.50 0.50
N LEU A 263 4.32 22.43 1.21
CA LEU A 263 3.09 21.69 0.95
C LEU A 263 1.95 22.18 1.85
N GLU A 264 0.77 22.32 1.25
CA GLU A 264 -0.46 22.68 1.94
C GLU A 264 -1.16 21.44 2.56
N ASP A 265 -2.16 21.67 3.41
CA ASP A 265 -2.88 20.63 4.13
C ASP A 265 -3.58 19.61 3.22
N ASP A 266 -4.15 20.04 2.10
CA ASP A 266 -4.84 19.21 1.12
C ASP A 266 -3.89 18.37 0.25
N GLN A 267 -2.59 18.67 0.30
CA GLN A 267 -1.54 17.94 -0.40
C GLN A 267 -0.91 16.84 0.46
N ILE A 268 -1.18 16.80 1.76
CA ILE A 268 -0.63 15.81 2.69
C ILE A 268 -1.77 15.03 3.33
N GLN A 269 -1.73 13.72 3.19
CA GLN A 269 -2.64 12.82 3.88
C GLN A 269 -1.90 12.08 4.97
N LEU A 270 -2.38 12.17 6.21
CA LEU A 270 -1.85 11.46 7.37
C LEU A 270 -2.88 10.41 7.80
N VAL A 271 -2.52 9.12 7.71
CA VAL A 271 -3.41 8.00 7.98
C VAL A 271 -2.67 6.83 8.62
N HIS A 272 -3.41 5.89 9.18
CA HIS A 272 -2.84 4.61 9.59
C HIS A 272 -2.42 3.74 8.39
N ILE A 273 -1.40 2.91 8.57
CA ILE A 273 -1.19 1.74 7.72
C ILE A 273 -2.32 0.75 7.98
N GLY A 274 -2.87 0.17 6.92
CA GLY A 274 -3.98 -0.77 7.04
C GLY A 274 -3.61 -2.05 7.79
N PRO A 275 -4.56 -2.67 8.48
CA PRO A 275 -4.34 -3.86 9.31
C PRO A 275 -3.72 -5.06 8.59
N ILE A 276 -3.99 -5.24 7.30
CA ILE A 276 -3.37 -6.30 6.48
C ILE A 276 -1.84 -6.13 6.47
N ILE A 277 -1.36 -4.93 6.23
CA ILE A 277 0.08 -4.63 6.19
C ILE A 277 0.65 -4.59 7.61
N ALA A 278 -0.08 -4.02 8.56
CA ALA A 278 0.30 -3.99 9.97
C ALA A 278 0.52 -5.39 10.57
N SER A 279 -0.23 -6.40 10.12
CA SER A 279 -0.04 -7.80 10.53
C SER A 279 1.37 -8.32 10.21
N HIS A 280 2.09 -7.67 9.28
CA HIS A 280 3.45 -8.03 8.89
C HIS A 280 4.52 -7.04 9.34
N THR A 281 4.14 -5.80 9.65
CA THR A 281 5.08 -4.72 10.02
C THR A 281 5.03 -4.36 11.50
N GLY A 282 3.93 -4.72 12.17
CA GLY A 282 3.67 -4.30 13.55
C GLY A 282 3.20 -2.85 13.64
N SER A 283 3.03 -2.37 14.88
CA SER A 283 2.53 -1.03 15.19
C SER A 283 3.60 0.07 15.12
N THR A 284 4.88 -0.29 14.94
CA THR A 284 6.00 0.66 14.97
C THR A 284 6.53 1.02 13.57
N VAL A 285 5.66 1.01 12.59
CA VAL A 285 5.97 1.35 11.19
C VAL A 285 5.63 2.79 10.89
N LEU A 286 6.53 3.48 10.19
CA LEU A 286 6.32 4.80 9.60
C LEU A 286 6.68 4.75 8.12
N ALA A 287 5.85 5.38 7.27
CA ALA A 287 6.05 5.37 5.84
C ALA A 287 5.65 6.69 5.17
N MET A 288 6.27 6.97 4.04
CA MET A 288 5.95 8.10 3.17
C MET A 288 5.90 7.66 1.71
N PHE A 289 4.85 8.05 1.01
CA PHE A 289 4.57 7.66 -0.36
C PHE A 289 4.27 8.87 -1.24
N PHE A 290 4.86 8.91 -2.43
CA PHE A 290 4.65 10.00 -3.39
C PHE A 290 5.04 9.57 -4.82
N LYS A 291 4.78 10.43 -5.81
CA LYS A 291 5.23 10.26 -7.18
C LYS A 291 6.54 11.02 -7.40
N GLN A 292 7.59 10.34 -7.89
CA GLN A 292 8.88 10.95 -8.23
C GLN A 292 9.07 11.14 -9.74
N LYS A 293 10.02 11.99 -10.12
CA LYS A 293 10.34 12.31 -11.53
C LYS A 293 11.16 11.23 -12.24
N ASN A 294 12.05 10.56 -11.51
CA ASN A 294 12.93 9.52 -12.06
C ASN A 294 12.33 8.14 -11.81
N ASP A 295 12.77 7.15 -12.60
CA ASP A 295 12.43 5.77 -12.35
C ASP A 295 12.94 5.35 -10.96
N ARG A 296 12.14 4.58 -10.23
CA ARG A 296 12.59 3.95 -8.99
C ARG A 296 13.51 2.78 -9.34
N SER A 297 14.70 2.82 -8.82
CA SER A 297 15.68 1.73 -8.95
C SER A 297 15.37 0.60 -7.99
#